data_a10a7747237507fb96634bdaa98b1055
#
_entry.id   a10a7747237507fb96634bdaa98b1055
#
_cell.length_a   1.000
_cell.length_b   1.000
_cell.length_c   1.000
_cell.angle_alpha   90.00
_cell.angle_beta   90.00
_cell.angle_gamma   90.00
#
_symmetry.space_group_name_H-M   'P 1'
#
loop_
_entity.id
_entity.type
_entity.pdbx_description
1 polymer ?
#
loop_
_entity_poly.entity_id
_entity_poly.type
_entity_poly.pdbx_seq_one_letter_code
_entity_poly.pdbx_strand_id
1 'polypeptide(L)'
;LDDKDECVGIYHNGSLTFDDIPEGLSACWAPVPYLADREIEYASLYCGGKTPDQVCPEELRDDWEQISDKMKAYYRSLMLSRVDLNENCFFDLVPPRFLAEYCRMRVEITKHVLETYEKPENYDYLLKMTKLLTKISHNELNIDLSSLNSVMHRENARRFRKKAENLPKYISYNLFGTKTGRLSTKKGSFPIMNINKEYRSIVKPKNDYFLELDFNAAEVRTLLALAGAKQPRMDIHAWNLAQGMGDNVETREDAKKAFFSWLYDEKKI
;
A
#
# COMPACT_ATOMS: atom_id res chain seq x y z
N LEU A 1 -0.01 12.36 -12.18
CA LEU A 1 0.40 11.70 -10.96
C LEU A 1 -0.14 10.32 -10.80
N ASP A 2 -1.10 9.90 -11.52
CA ASP A 2 -1.70 8.58 -11.40
C ASP A 2 -2.01 7.95 -12.71
N ASP A 3 -1.58 8.54 -13.76
CA ASP A 3 -1.75 7.91 -15.03
C ASP A 3 -0.55 7.12 -15.38
N LYS A 4 -0.55 5.98 -14.75
CA LYS A 4 -0.05 4.74 -15.27
C LYS A 4 1.28 4.78 -16.00
N ASP A 5 1.92 5.79 -16.27
CA ASP A 5 3.19 5.85 -16.98
C ASP A 5 3.43 7.24 -17.60
N GLU A 6 2.47 8.15 -17.56
CA GLU A 6 2.59 9.33 -18.39
C GLU A 6 2.85 10.62 -17.64
N CYS A 7 2.34 10.79 -16.47
CA CYS A 7 2.46 12.10 -15.92
C CYS A 7 3.59 12.30 -15.02
N VAL A 8 4.45 13.17 -15.44
CA VAL A 8 5.43 13.54 -14.52
C VAL A 8 5.72 15.01 -14.59
N GLY A 9 4.81 15.74 -14.03
CA GLY A 9 5.09 17.11 -13.66
C GLY A 9 5.89 17.13 -12.37
N ILE A 10 7.08 17.69 -12.39
CA ILE A 10 7.95 17.85 -11.23
C ILE A 10 8.13 19.34 -10.97
N TYR A 11 7.67 19.79 -9.80
CA TYR A 11 7.94 21.14 -9.34
C TYR A 11 9.20 21.16 -8.50
N HIS A 12 10.21 21.90 -8.97
CA HIS A 12 11.49 22.02 -8.30
C HIS A 12 12.07 23.43 -8.52
N ASN A 13 12.59 24.05 -7.46
CA ASN A 13 13.21 25.38 -7.50
C ASN A 13 12.36 26.45 -8.21
N GLY A 14 11.05 26.46 -8.00
CA GLY A 14 10.14 27.44 -8.57
C GLY A 14 9.67 27.16 -10.01
N SER A 15 10.11 26.04 -10.60
CA SER A 15 9.75 25.65 -11.98
C SER A 15 9.02 24.31 -11.99
N LEU A 16 8.04 24.19 -12.89
CA LEU A 16 7.34 22.95 -13.19
C LEU A 16 7.89 22.39 -14.49
N THR A 17 8.39 21.15 -14.45
CA THR A 17 8.92 20.44 -15.62
C THR A 17 8.15 19.14 -15.86
N PHE A 18 8.09 18.68 -17.10
CA PHE A 18 7.31 17.51 -17.50
C PHE A 18 8.16 16.43 -18.18
N ASP A 19 9.36 16.75 -18.64
CA ASP A 19 10.14 15.88 -19.50
C ASP A 19 11.22 15.08 -18.74
N ASP A 20 11.96 15.77 -17.84
CA ASP A 20 13.07 15.17 -17.13
C ASP A 20 13.04 15.48 -15.63
N ILE A 21 13.77 14.67 -14.84
CA ILE A 21 13.98 14.98 -13.43
C ILE A 21 14.94 16.17 -13.34
N PRO A 22 14.51 17.28 -12.72
CA PRO A 22 15.37 18.44 -12.54
C PRO A 22 16.64 18.10 -11.76
N GLU A 23 17.74 18.70 -12.16
CA GLU A 23 19.00 18.59 -11.41
C GLU A 23 18.81 19.07 -9.96
N GLY A 24 19.33 18.30 -9.02
CA GLY A 24 19.22 18.62 -7.58
C GLY A 24 17.92 18.19 -6.91
N LEU A 25 17.01 17.51 -7.61
CA LEU A 25 15.84 16.91 -6.98
C LEU A 25 16.26 15.73 -6.11
N SER A 26 16.00 15.82 -4.80
CA SER A 26 16.32 14.78 -3.82
C SER A 26 15.12 14.17 -3.10
N ALA A 27 13.95 14.80 -3.16
CA ALA A 27 12.84 14.40 -2.33
C ALA A 27 11.49 14.37 -3.07
N CYS A 28 10.63 13.39 -2.67
CA CYS A 28 9.28 13.21 -3.20
C CYS A 28 8.34 12.76 -2.09
N TRP A 29 7.06 13.21 -2.12
CA TRP A 29 6.06 12.76 -1.15
C TRP A 29 5.56 11.35 -1.43
N ALA A 30 5.24 11.08 -2.68
CA ALA A 30 4.72 9.80 -3.11
C ALA A 30 5.46 9.35 -4.36
N PRO A 31 5.83 8.06 -4.45
CA PRO A 31 6.43 7.54 -5.65
C PRO A 31 5.38 7.48 -6.76
N VAL A 32 5.79 7.81 -7.96
CA VAL A 32 5.07 7.55 -9.20
C VAL A 32 5.90 6.58 -10.04
N PRO A 33 5.35 5.86 -11.01
CA PRO A 33 6.10 4.86 -11.78
C PRO A 33 7.40 5.40 -12.36
N TYR A 34 7.33 6.57 -12.93
CA TYR A 34 8.48 7.28 -13.50
C TYR A 34 9.62 7.50 -12.51
N LEU A 35 9.30 7.74 -11.23
CA LEU A 35 10.28 7.97 -10.18
C LEU A 35 10.70 6.68 -9.46
N ALA A 36 10.01 5.57 -9.69
CA ALA A 36 10.24 4.32 -8.95
C ALA A 36 11.65 3.75 -9.13
N ASP A 37 12.28 4.00 -10.28
CA ASP A 37 13.63 3.53 -10.59
C ASP A 37 14.71 4.63 -10.39
N ARG A 38 14.33 5.81 -9.88
CA ARG A 38 15.25 6.92 -9.64
C ARG A 38 15.75 6.95 -8.20
N GLU A 39 16.94 7.50 -7.99
CA GLU A 39 17.48 7.75 -6.65
C GLU A 39 16.89 9.05 -6.10
N ILE A 40 15.74 8.92 -5.44
CA ILE A 40 15.01 10.04 -4.83
C ILE A 40 14.74 9.72 -3.37
N GLU A 41 14.85 10.72 -2.52
CA GLU A 41 14.50 10.62 -1.12
C GLU A 41 12.99 10.82 -0.93
N TYR A 42 12.32 9.87 -0.28
CA TYR A 42 10.88 9.90 -0.08
C TYR A 42 10.52 10.41 1.32
N ALA A 43 10.08 11.66 1.41
CA ALA A 43 9.69 12.30 2.66
C ALA A 43 8.59 11.53 3.43
N SER A 44 7.69 10.86 2.72
CA SER A 44 6.64 10.04 3.34
C SER A 44 7.19 8.91 4.22
N LEU A 45 8.42 8.42 3.95
CA LEU A 45 9.06 7.39 4.75
C LEU A 45 9.58 7.92 6.08
N TYR A 46 9.99 9.20 6.13
CA TYR A 46 10.45 9.84 7.37
C TYR A 46 9.31 10.00 8.38
N CYS A 47 8.12 10.28 7.93
CA CYS A 47 6.96 10.52 8.79
C CYS A 47 6.01 9.33 8.91
N GLY A 48 6.48 8.11 8.61
CA GLY A 48 5.67 6.89 8.77
C GLY A 48 4.41 6.86 7.90
N GLY A 49 4.49 7.40 6.69
CA GLY A 49 3.39 7.42 5.72
C GLY A 49 2.29 8.44 6.01
N LYS A 50 2.53 9.39 6.92
CA LYS A 50 1.60 10.51 7.16
C LYS A 50 1.38 11.31 5.88
N THR A 51 0.17 11.84 5.73
CA THR A 51 -0.20 12.69 4.59
C THR A 51 0.31 14.12 4.78
N PRO A 52 0.41 14.92 3.70
CA PRO A 52 0.74 16.35 3.82
C PRO A 52 -0.15 17.11 4.79
N ASP A 53 -1.45 16.80 4.84
CA ASP A 53 -2.38 17.42 5.82
C ASP A 53 -1.99 17.16 7.28
N GLN A 54 -1.34 16.02 7.56
CA GLN A 54 -0.96 15.61 8.92
C GLN A 54 0.39 16.15 9.38
N VAL A 55 1.22 16.60 8.46
CA VAL A 55 2.60 17.05 8.75
C VAL A 55 2.86 18.49 8.29
N CYS A 56 1.84 19.16 7.76
CA CYS A 56 1.94 20.56 7.37
C CYS A 56 2.27 21.43 8.61
N PRO A 57 3.31 22.24 8.55
CA PRO A 57 3.62 23.18 9.62
C PRO A 57 2.50 24.21 9.79
N GLU A 58 2.39 24.74 11.00
CA GLU A 58 1.29 25.65 11.37
C GLU A 58 1.26 26.90 10.47
N GLU A 59 2.43 27.42 10.11
CA GLU A 59 2.59 28.63 9.30
C GLU A 59 2.09 28.47 7.86
N LEU A 60 2.03 27.23 7.36
CA LEU A 60 1.59 26.92 6.00
C LEU A 60 0.19 26.30 5.95
N ARG A 61 -0.46 26.10 7.10
CA ARG A 61 -1.68 25.30 7.19
C ARG A 61 -2.84 25.95 6.41
N ASP A 62 -3.06 27.25 6.58
CA ASP A 62 -4.17 27.94 5.93
C ASP A 62 -4.00 27.94 4.39
N ASP A 63 -2.81 28.23 3.93
CA ASP A 63 -2.49 28.20 2.49
C ASP A 63 -2.61 26.80 1.90
N TRP A 64 -2.11 25.80 2.65
CA TRP A 64 -2.24 24.41 2.26
C TRP A 64 -3.69 23.93 2.20
N GLU A 65 -4.51 24.23 3.19
CA GLU A 65 -5.93 23.87 3.20
C GLU A 65 -6.65 24.52 2.02
N GLN A 66 -6.38 25.81 1.76
CA GLN A 66 -7.01 26.54 0.65
C GLN A 66 -6.68 25.91 -0.70
N ILE A 67 -5.41 25.61 -0.99
CA ILE A 67 -5.02 25.05 -2.29
C ILE A 67 -5.42 23.59 -2.40
N SER A 68 -5.31 22.80 -1.32
CA SER A 68 -5.73 21.40 -1.26
C SER A 68 -7.23 21.26 -1.53
N ASP A 69 -8.05 22.15 -0.95
CA ASP A 69 -9.50 22.15 -1.17
C ASP A 69 -9.89 22.57 -2.59
N LYS A 70 -9.17 23.49 -3.19
CA LYS A 70 -9.32 23.81 -4.63
C LYS A 70 -9.02 22.58 -5.48
N MET A 71 -7.93 21.85 -5.22
CA MET A 71 -7.57 20.65 -5.95
C MET A 71 -8.64 19.54 -5.78
N LYS A 72 -9.13 19.34 -4.56
CA LYS A 72 -10.25 18.41 -4.28
C LYS A 72 -11.54 18.80 -5.01
N ALA A 73 -11.83 20.11 -5.11
CA ALA A 73 -12.99 20.61 -5.83
C ALA A 73 -12.87 20.36 -7.35
N TYR A 74 -11.70 20.59 -7.95
CA TYR A 74 -11.43 20.23 -9.34
C TYR A 74 -11.62 18.74 -9.58
N TYR A 75 -11.04 17.89 -8.75
CA TYR A 75 -11.21 16.43 -8.84
C TYR A 75 -12.69 16.04 -8.84
N ARG A 76 -13.46 16.56 -7.88
CA ARG A 76 -14.91 16.29 -7.79
C ARG A 76 -15.66 16.77 -9.04
N SER A 77 -15.31 17.94 -9.55
CA SER A 77 -15.93 18.51 -10.76
C SER A 77 -15.69 17.60 -11.98
N LEU A 78 -14.46 17.11 -12.18
CA LEU A 78 -14.12 16.20 -13.27
C LEU A 78 -14.85 14.88 -13.14
N MET A 79 -14.95 14.31 -11.92
CA MET A 79 -15.72 13.10 -11.66
C MET A 79 -17.22 13.27 -11.95
N LEU A 80 -17.81 14.41 -11.58
CA LEU A 80 -19.21 14.73 -11.90
C LEU A 80 -19.43 14.89 -13.40
N SER A 81 -18.46 15.44 -14.11
CA SER A 81 -18.47 15.59 -15.57
C SER A 81 -18.18 14.28 -16.32
N ARG A 82 -17.99 13.19 -15.59
CA ARG A 82 -17.67 11.86 -16.12
C ARG A 82 -16.40 11.83 -17.00
N VAL A 83 -15.44 12.66 -16.67
CA VAL A 83 -14.10 12.59 -17.28
C VAL A 83 -13.46 11.27 -16.85
N ASP A 84 -12.96 10.51 -17.80
CA ASP A 84 -12.21 9.29 -17.48
C ASP A 84 -10.79 9.67 -17.04
N LEU A 85 -10.57 9.61 -15.73
CA LEU A 85 -9.27 9.91 -15.14
C LEU A 85 -8.28 8.73 -15.24
N ASN A 86 -8.68 7.61 -15.86
CA ASN A 86 -7.74 6.56 -16.24
C ASN A 86 -7.10 6.83 -17.61
N GLU A 87 -7.77 7.59 -18.45
CA GLU A 87 -7.29 8.01 -19.77
C GLU A 87 -6.71 9.44 -19.77
N ASN A 88 -7.04 10.24 -18.76
CA ASN A 88 -6.65 11.64 -18.67
C ASN A 88 -5.97 11.93 -17.34
N CYS A 89 -4.76 12.48 -17.39
CA CYS A 89 -4.06 12.89 -16.20
C CYS A 89 -4.79 14.02 -15.49
N PHE A 90 -5.15 13.84 -14.22
CA PHE A 90 -5.82 14.87 -13.43
C PHE A 90 -5.09 16.21 -13.42
N PHE A 91 -3.77 16.18 -13.33
CA PHE A 91 -2.96 17.38 -13.20
C PHE A 91 -2.87 18.18 -14.50
N ASP A 92 -3.01 17.53 -15.66
CA ASP A 92 -3.08 18.20 -16.95
C ASP A 92 -4.40 18.99 -17.13
N LEU A 93 -5.42 18.57 -16.38
CA LEU A 93 -6.74 19.20 -16.41
C LEU A 93 -6.90 20.33 -15.39
N VAL A 94 -5.92 20.50 -14.49
CA VAL A 94 -5.92 21.60 -13.51
C VAL A 94 -5.23 22.83 -14.10
N PRO A 95 -5.78 24.04 -13.92
CA PRO A 95 -5.11 25.26 -14.40
C PRO A 95 -3.69 25.40 -13.85
N PRO A 96 -2.69 25.69 -14.70
CA PRO A 96 -1.27 25.71 -14.32
C PRO A 96 -0.96 26.56 -13.08
N ARG A 97 -1.66 27.68 -12.90
CA ARG A 97 -1.46 28.54 -11.71
C ARG A 97 -1.77 27.84 -10.38
N PHE A 98 -2.82 27.02 -10.34
CA PHE A 98 -3.17 26.27 -9.13
C PHE A 98 -2.27 25.06 -8.95
N LEU A 99 -1.87 24.42 -10.05
CA LEU A 99 -0.94 23.31 -10.01
C LEU A 99 0.44 23.76 -9.49
N ALA A 100 0.96 24.88 -9.99
CA ALA A 100 2.23 25.44 -9.53
C ALA A 100 2.18 25.80 -8.04
N GLU A 101 1.09 26.43 -7.57
CA GLU A 101 0.90 26.75 -6.15
C GLU A 101 0.82 25.49 -5.29
N TYR A 102 0.04 24.51 -5.71
CA TYR A 102 -0.03 23.20 -5.03
C TYR A 102 1.32 22.51 -4.94
N CYS A 103 2.07 22.47 -6.04
CA CYS A 103 3.41 21.86 -6.06
C CYS A 103 4.39 22.62 -5.17
N ARG A 104 4.35 23.96 -5.18
CA ARG A 104 5.18 24.78 -4.28
C ARG A 104 4.91 24.44 -2.81
N MET A 105 3.64 24.41 -2.42
CA MET A 105 3.26 24.05 -1.04
C MET A 105 3.72 22.63 -0.67
N ARG A 106 3.58 21.69 -1.61
CA ARG A 106 4.09 20.31 -1.42
C ARG A 106 5.61 20.27 -1.18
N VAL A 107 6.37 21.09 -1.90
CA VAL A 107 7.83 21.21 -1.73
C VAL A 107 8.16 21.76 -0.34
N GLU A 108 7.49 22.83 0.11
CA GLU A 108 7.75 23.40 1.44
C GLU A 108 7.42 22.41 2.57
N ILE A 109 6.30 21.70 2.46
CA ILE A 109 5.94 20.65 3.43
C ILE A 109 6.96 19.50 3.39
N THR A 110 7.46 19.14 2.21
CA THR A 110 8.50 18.11 2.06
C THR A 110 9.79 18.52 2.75
N LYS A 111 10.25 19.75 2.54
CA LYS A 111 11.43 20.29 3.23
C LYS A 111 11.26 20.25 4.75
N HIS A 112 10.12 20.74 5.24
CA HIS A 112 9.80 20.70 6.66
C HIS A 112 9.88 19.28 7.24
N VAL A 113 9.37 18.28 6.52
CA VAL A 113 9.44 16.89 6.98
C VAL A 113 10.89 16.40 7.04
N LEU A 114 11.69 16.65 6.00
CA LEU A 114 13.07 16.21 5.95
C LEU A 114 13.96 16.90 7.00
N GLU A 115 13.59 18.11 7.43
CA GLU A 115 14.29 18.87 8.47
C GLU A 115 13.87 18.46 9.88
N THR A 116 12.59 18.04 10.06
CA THR A 116 11.99 17.83 11.38
C THR A 116 12.00 16.36 11.82
N TYR A 117 11.88 15.43 10.86
CA TYR A 117 11.83 14.00 11.15
C TYR A 117 13.18 13.35 10.91
N GLU A 118 13.58 12.49 11.82
CA GLU A 118 14.80 11.69 11.64
C GLU A 118 14.61 10.61 10.58
N LYS A 119 15.66 10.35 9.82
CA LYS A 119 15.66 9.27 8.84
C LYS A 119 15.53 7.93 9.56
N PRO A 120 14.51 7.10 9.23
CA PRO A 120 14.32 5.81 9.89
C PRO A 120 15.53 4.89 9.67
N GLU A 121 15.94 4.13 10.69
CA GLU A 121 17.03 3.16 10.57
C GLU A 121 16.80 2.13 9.45
N ASN A 122 15.55 1.75 9.21
CA ASN A 122 15.15 0.81 8.16
C ASN A 122 14.74 1.49 6.84
N TYR A 123 15.18 2.73 6.60
CA TYR A 123 14.81 3.51 5.42
C TYR A 123 15.03 2.76 4.10
N ASP A 124 16.17 2.11 3.91
CA ASP A 124 16.47 1.38 2.68
C ASP A 124 15.51 0.20 2.43
N TYR A 125 15.08 -0.45 3.50
CA TYR A 125 14.04 -1.49 3.40
C TYR A 125 12.70 -0.89 3.01
N LEU A 126 12.27 0.19 3.67
CA LEU A 126 11.03 0.90 3.35
C LEU A 126 11.04 1.43 1.92
N LEU A 127 12.17 1.96 1.46
CA LEU A 127 12.36 2.42 0.08
C LEU A 127 12.17 1.29 -0.94
N LYS A 128 12.83 0.15 -0.72
CA LYS A 128 12.67 -1.04 -1.57
C LYS A 128 11.23 -1.52 -1.62
N MET A 129 10.58 -1.59 -0.46
CA MET A 129 9.16 -1.97 -0.37
C MET A 129 8.27 -0.97 -1.10
N THR A 130 8.48 0.33 -0.92
CA THR A 130 7.72 1.38 -1.60
C THR A 130 7.84 1.28 -3.12
N LYS A 131 9.05 1.13 -3.64
CA LYS A 131 9.30 0.95 -5.08
C LYS A 131 8.61 -0.32 -5.61
N LEU A 132 8.68 -1.43 -4.86
CA LEU A 132 7.98 -2.67 -5.22
C LEU A 132 6.46 -2.49 -5.24
N LEU A 133 5.89 -1.86 -4.20
CA LEU A 133 4.44 -1.63 -4.10
C LEU A 133 3.95 -0.68 -5.20
N THR A 134 4.76 0.30 -5.58
CA THR A 134 4.46 1.16 -6.74
C THR A 134 4.37 0.35 -8.02
N LYS A 135 5.35 -0.52 -8.30
CA LYS A 135 5.31 -1.41 -9.47
C LYS A 135 4.08 -2.33 -9.45
N ILE A 136 3.72 -2.87 -8.29
CA ILE A 136 2.53 -3.71 -8.14
C ILE A 136 1.25 -2.92 -8.43
N SER A 137 1.16 -1.68 -7.96
CA SER A 137 -0.05 -0.87 -8.13
C SER A 137 -0.37 -0.50 -9.58
N HIS A 138 0.61 -0.61 -10.49
CA HIS A 138 0.45 -0.37 -11.93
C HIS A 138 0.24 -1.65 -12.75
N ASN A 139 0.23 -2.81 -12.09
CA ASN A 139 -0.07 -4.07 -12.74
C ASN A 139 -1.56 -4.39 -12.65
N GLU A 140 -2.25 -4.32 -13.78
CA GLU A 140 -3.65 -4.71 -13.86
C GLU A 140 -3.82 -6.20 -13.51
N LEU A 141 -4.82 -6.51 -12.68
CA LEU A 141 -5.18 -7.89 -12.37
C LEU A 141 -5.95 -8.53 -13.54
N ASN A 142 -5.64 -9.76 -13.85
CA ASN A 142 -6.45 -10.58 -14.73
C ASN A 142 -7.63 -11.15 -13.95
N ILE A 143 -8.80 -10.52 -14.07
CA ILE A 143 -10.02 -10.87 -13.34
C ILE A 143 -11.02 -11.56 -14.26
N ASP A 144 -11.34 -12.81 -13.94
CA ASP A 144 -12.35 -13.61 -14.62
C ASP A 144 -13.55 -13.90 -13.70
N LEU A 145 -14.59 -13.08 -13.80
CA LEU A 145 -15.81 -13.23 -13.01
C LEU A 145 -16.64 -14.47 -13.40
N SER A 146 -16.37 -15.09 -14.53
CA SER A 146 -17.06 -16.33 -14.94
C SER A 146 -16.75 -17.48 -13.98
N SER A 147 -15.61 -17.44 -13.32
CA SER A 147 -15.22 -18.41 -12.29
C SER A 147 -16.18 -18.48 -11.10
N LEU A 148 -17.07 -17.47 -10.94
CA LEU A 148 -18.10 -17.48 -9.90
C LEU A 148 -19.39 -18.20 -10.32
N ASN A 149 -19.54 -18.59 -11.58
CA ASN A 149 -20.81 -19.13 -12.10
C ASN A 149 -21.29 -20.35 -11.31
N SER A 150 -20.40 -21.22 -10.85
CA SER A 150 -20.74 -22.41 -10.06
C SER A 150 -21.34 -22.09 -8.68
N VAL A 151 -21.03 -20.91 -8.11
CA VAL A 151 -21.47 -20.48 -6.78
C VAL A 151 -22.52 -19.37 -6.79
N MET A 152 -23.01 -18.99 -7.98
CA MET A 152 -24.00 -17.90 -8.15
C MET A 152 -25.38 -18.18 -7.53
N HIS A 153 -25.67 -19.42 -7.14
CA HIS A 153 -26.84 -19.76 -6.33
C HIS A 153 -26.78 -19.14 -4.93
N ARG A 154 -25.57 -18.79 -4.44
CA ARG A 154 -25.37 -18.16 -3.13
C ARG A 154 -25.50 -16.63 -3.23
N GLU A 155 -26.26 -16.05 -2.30
CA GLU A 155 -26.48 -14.59 -2.27
C GLU A 155 -25.16 -13.80 -2.11
N ASN A 156 -24.27 -14.27 -1.26
CA ASN A 156 -22.96 -13.62 -1.05
C ASN A 156 -22.11 -13.61 -2.32
N ALA A 157 -22.16 -14.64 -3.15
CA ALA A 157 -21.44 -14.68 -4.43
C ALA A 157 -22.00 -13.65 -5.42
N ARG A 158 -23.34 -13.51 -5.47
CA ARG A 158 -24.01 -12.49 -6.31
C ARG A 158 -23.66 -11.07 -5.87
N ARG A 159 -23.69 -10.80 -4.56
CA ARG A 159 -23.29 -9.49 -4.01
C ARG A 159 -21.81 -9.19 -4.30
N PHE A 160 -20.95 -10.18 -4.13
CA PHE A 160 -19.54 -10.04 -4.41
C PHE A 160 -19.27 -9.76 -5.90
N ARG A 161 -19.91 -10.52 -6.82
CA ARG A 161 -19.79 -10.31 -8.27
C ARG A 161 -20.17 -8.88 -8.65
N LYS A 162 -21.34 -8.41 -8.22
CA LYS A 162 -21.81 -7.04 -8.49
C LYS A 162 -20.83 -5.97 -7.96
N LYS A 163 -20.20 -6.23 -6.81
CA LYS A 163 -19.18 -5.35 -6.27
C LYS A 163 -17.90 -5.40 -7.11
N ALA A 164 -17.47 -6.60 -7.52
CA ALA A 164 -16.24 -6.81 -8.26
C ALA A 164 -16.29 -6.21 -9.67
N GLU A 165 -17.46 -6.15 -10.31
CA GLU A 165 -17.66 -5.51 -11.60
C GLU A 165 -17.34 -4.00 -11.60
N ASN A 166 -17.44 -3.36 -10.41
CA ASN A 166 -17.24 -1.93 -10.24
C ASN A 166 -15.93 -1.59 -9.48
N LEU A 167 -15.09 -2.57 -9.21
CA LEU A 167 -13.82 -2.34 -8.54
C LEU A 167 -12.71 -2.11 -9.56
N PRO A 168 -11.75 -1.24 -9.23
CA PRO A 168 -10.52 -1.15 -10.00
C PRO A 168 -9.82 -2.51 -10.07
N LYS A 169 -9.25 -2.83 -11.20
CA LYS A 169 -8.45 -4.06 -11.37
C LYS A 169 -7.00 -3.91 -10.91
N TYR A 170 -6.74 -2.90 -10.08
CA TYR A 170 -5.41 -2.59 -9.57
C TYR A 170 -5.39 -2.76 -8.05
N ILE A 171 -4.24 -3.17 -7.51
CA ILE A 171 -4.04 -3.29 -6.07
C ILE A 171 -3.07 -2.20 -5.63
N SER A 172 -3.53 -1.35 -4.71
CA SER A 172 -2.67 -0.41 -4.02
C SER A 172 -2.55 -0.81 -2.56
N TYR A 173 -1.33 -1.03 -2.10
CA TYR A 173 -1.04 -1.38 -0.72
C TYR A 173 -0.66 -0.16 0.11
N ASN A 174 -1.02 -0.20 1.39
CA ASN A 174 -0.54 0.74 2.39
C ASN A 174 0.54 0.06 3.23
N LEU A 175 1.76 0.58 3.17
CA LEU A 175 2.91 0.07 3.92
C LEU A 175 2.78 0.35 5.42
N PHE A 176 2.12 1.44 5.78
CA PHE A 176 1.94 1.91 7.17
C PHE A 176 0.51 1.69 7.69
N GLY A 177 -0.26 0.81 7.07
CA GLY A 177 -1.68 0.61 7.37
C GLY A 177 -1.96 -0.20 8.64
N THR A 178 -0.96 -0.83 9.23
CA THR A 178 -1.10 -1.65 10.45
C THR A 178 0.03 -1.39 11.43
N LYS A 179 -0.24 -1.53 12.72
CA LYS A 179 0.78 -1.39 13.78
C LYS A 179 1.88 -2.46 13.71
N THR A 180 1.58 -3.60 13.12
CA THR A 180 2.50 -4.75 13.05
C THR A 180 3.34 -4.77 11.76
N GLY A 181 3.25 -3.74 10.91
CA GLY A 181 3.98 -3.67 9.64
C GLY A 181 3.42 -4.58 8.53
N ARG A 182 2.28 -5.23 8.74
CA ARG A 182 1.60 -6.00 7.69
C ARG A 182 1.00 -5.05 6.67
N LEU A 183 1.10 -5.37 5.38
CA LEU A 183 0.45 -4.61 4.34
C LEU A 183 -1.07 -4.64 4.48
N SER A 184 -1.71 -3.52 4.19
CA SER A 184 -3.16 -3.44 4.02
C SER A 184 -3.49 -2.84 2.65
N THR A 185 -4.67 -3.14 2.09
CA THR A 185 -5.10 -2.52 0.84
C THR A 185 -5.66 -1.12 1.08
N LYS A 186 -5.34 -0.17 0.22
CA LYS A 186 -5.91 1.18 0.27
C LYS A 186 -7.40 1.15 -0.09
N LYS A 187 -8.15 2.13 0.43
CA LYS A 187 -9.57 2.31 0.07
C LYS A 187 -9.71 2.58 -1.42
N GLY A 188 -10.67 1.92 -2.06
CA GLY A 188 -10.87 2.03 -3.52
C GLY A 188 -10.01 1.10 -4.36
N SER A 189 -9.07 0.38 -3.76
CA SER A 189 -8.27 -0.66 -4.41
C SER A 189 -9.02 -1.99 -4.48
N PHE A 190 -8.58 -2.88 -5.38
CA PHE A 190 -9.12 -4.24 -5.42
C PHE A 190 -8.86 -4.95 -4.08
N PRO A 191 -9.90 -5.49 -3.41
CA PRO A 191 -9.79 -5.97 -2.03
C PRO A 191 -9.21 -7.39 -1.92
N ILE A 192 -8.07 -7.64 -2.54
CA ILE A 192 -7.46 -8.98 -2.67
C ILE A 192 -7.30 -9.69 -1.31
N MET A 193 -6.98 -8.96 -0.27
CA MET A 193 -6.75 -9.53 1.07
C MET A 193 -8.06 -9.94 1.78
N ASN A 194 -9.18 -9.36 1.38
CA ASN A 194 -10.50 -9.57 2.02
C ASN A 194 -11.41 -10.47 1.19
N ILE A 195 -10.92 -11.01 0.06
CA ILE A 195 -11.69 -11.94 -0.76
C ILE A 195 -11.79 -13.28 -0.05
N ASN A 196 -13.04 -13.77 0.11
CA ASN A 196 -13.27 -15.12 0.60
C ASN A 196 -12.50 -16.14 -0.26
N LYS A 197 -11.89 -17.13 0.39
CA LYS A 197 -11.08 -18.17 -0.27
C LYS A 197 -11.82 -18.81 -1.46
N GLU A 198 -13.13 -19.03 -1.34
CA GLU A 198 -13.97 -19.60 -2.40
C GLU A 198 -14.03 -18.72 -3.66
N TYR A 199 -13.85 -17.41 -3.53
CA TYR A 199 -13.95 -16.46 -4.64
C TYR A 199 -12.61 -16.04 -5.21
N ARG A 200 -11.49 -16.50 -4.64
CA ARG A 200 -10.15 -16.15 -5.12
C ARG A 200 -9.85 -16.67 -6.53
N SER A 201 -10.58 -17.69 -6.98
CA SER A 201 -10.50 -18.24 -8.34
C SER A 201 -10.80 -17.24 -9.47
N ILE A 202 -11.40 -16.07 -9.15
CA ILE A 202 -11.59 -15.00 -10.13
C ILE A 202 -10.29 -14.35 -10.56
N VAL A 203 -9.26 -14.38 -9.73
CA VAL A 203 -7.94 -13.87 -10.09
C VAL A 203 -7.23 -14.96 -10.88
N LYS A 204 -6.85 -14.65 -12.11
CA LYS A 204 -6.14 -15.56 -13.00
C LYS A 204 -4.69 -15.10 -13.18
N PRO A 205 -3.75 -16.00 -13.43
CA PRO A 205 -2.41 -15.60 -13.84
C PRO A 205 -2.47 -14.89 -15.19
N LYS A 206 -1.50 -14.00 -15.44
CA LYS A 206 -1.31 -13.39 -16.77
C LYS A 206 -0.54 -14.32 -17.72
N ASN A 207 0.19 -15.24 -17.13
CA ASN A 207 0.87 -16.36 -17.78
C ASN A 207 0.20 -17.69 -17.41
N ASP A 208 0.91 -18.80 -17.43
CA ASP A 208 0.33 -20.12 -17.21
C ASP A 208 0.14 -20.48 -15.73
N TYR A 209 0.85 -19.82 -14.80
CA TYR A 209 0.96 -20.26 -13.42
C TYR A 209 0.88 -19.14 -12.40
N PHE A 210 0.38 -19.49 -11.20
CA PHE A 210 0.67 -18.76 -9.95
C PHE A 210 1.79 -19.47 -9.20
N LEU A 211 2.69 -18.68 -8.62
CA LEU A 211 3.61 -19.13 -7.59
C LEU A 211 3.11 -18.60 -6.25
N GLU A 212 2.70 -19.49 -5.35
CA GLU A 212 2.33 -19.15 -3.98
C GLU A 212 3.50 -19.47 -3.06
N LEU A 213 3.99 -18.44 -2.37
CA LEU A 213 5.06 -18.54 -1.39
C LEU A 213 4.54 -18.10 -0.03
N ASP A 214 4.63 -18.97 0.97
CA ASP A 214 4.25 -18.67 2.34
C ASP A 214 5.27 -19.24 3.33
N PHE A 215 5.54 -18.48 4.39
CA PHE A 215 6.41 -18.94 5.46
C PHE A 215 5.62 -19.82 6.42
N ASN A 216 6.11 -21.02 6.66
CA ASN A 216 5.54 -21.87 7.70
C ASN A 216 5.76 -21.21 9.07
N ALA A 217 4.67 -20.68 9.67
CA ALA A 217 4.65 -20.06 10.99
C ALA A 217 5.71 -18.95 11.19
N ALA A 218 5.67 -17.92 10.35
CA ALA A 218 6.65 -16.83 10.34
C ALA A 218 6.90 -16.21 11.72
N GLU A 219 5.86 -15.95 12.49
CA GLU A 219 5.95 -15.33 13.83
C GLU A 219 6.74 -16.22 14.81
N VAL A 220 6.46 -17.53 14.86
CA VAL A 220 7.18 -18.46 15.73
C VAL A 220 8.65 -18.55 15.33
N ARG A 221 8.92 -18.61 14.03
CA ARG A 221 10.29 -18.65 13.52
C ARG A 221 11.06 -17.38 13.82
N THR A 222 10.40 -16.24 13.76
CA THR A 222 11.00 -14.96 14.15
C THR A 222 11.35 -14.96 15.64
N LEU A 223 10.46 -15.43 16.51
CA LEU A 223 10.75 -15.53 17.95
C LEU A 223 11.92 -16.47 18.22
N LEU A 224 11.97 -17.63 17.58
CA LEU A 224 13.09 -18.57 17.72
C LEU A 224 14.41 -17.93 17.24
N ALA A 225 14.37 -17.17 16.14
CA ALA A 225 15.55 -16.47 15.64
C ALA A 225 16.03 -15.39 16.62
N LEU A 226 15.12 -14.59 17.17
CA LEU A 226 15.43 -13.56 18.17
C LEU A 226 16.00 -14.17 19.47
N ALA A 227 15.52 -15.34 19.84
CA ALA A 227 16.03 -16.11 20.99
C ALA A 227 17.33 -16.87 20.69
N GLY A 228 17.89 -16.78 19.48
CA GLY A 228 19.07 -17.54 19.08
C GLY A 228 18.84 -19.06 19.02
N ALA A 229 17.58 -19.50 19.01
CA ALA A 229 17.23 -20.90 19.04
C ALA A 229 17.31 -21.57 17.65
N LYS A 230 17.63 -22.86 17.65
CA LYS A 230 17.73 -23.65 16.42
C LYS A 230 16.35 -23.78 15.77
N GLN A 231 16.29 -23.49 14.47
CA GLN A 231 15.06 -23.57 13.67
C GLN A 231 14.71 -25.04 13.35
N PRO A 232 13.50 -25.53 13.74
CA PRO A 232 13.04 -26.85 13.31
C PRO A 232 12.83 -26.88 11.78
N ARG A 233 13.23 -28.01 11.16
CA ARG A 233 13.02 -28.18 9.70
C ARG A 233 11.60 -28.63 9.34
N MET A 234 10.86 -29.16 10.30
CA MET A 234 9.47 -29.61 10.14
C MET A 234 8.46 -28.49 10.33
N ASP A 235 7.18 -28.79 10.17
CA ASP A 235 6.10 -27.88 10.52
C ASP A 235 6.21 -27.46 11.98
N ILE A 236 6.26 -26.13 12.21
CA ILE A 236 6.57 -25.59 13.53
C ILE A 236 5.47 -25.85 14.56
N HIS A 237 4.19 -25.90 14.14
CA HIS A 237 3.09 -26.19 15.05
C HIS A 237 3.01 -27.68 15.41
N ALA A 238 3.39 -28.56 14.49
CA ALA A 238 3.57 -29.97 14.79
C ALA A 238 4.78 -30.19 15.73
N TRP A 239 5.86 -29.43 15.55
CA TRP A 239 7.00 -29.43 16.45
C TRP A 239 6.61 -28.96 17.87
N ASN A 240 5.88 -27.82 17.96
CA ASN A 240 5.37 -27.32 19.23
C ASN A 240 4.48 -28.34 19.94
N LEU A 241 3.60 -29.01 19.22
CA LEU A 241 2.77 -30.10 19.78
C LEU A 241 3.63 -31.22 20.37
N ALA A 242 4.67 -31.63 19.64
CA ALA A 242 5.60 -32.67 20.11
C ALA A 242 6.45 -32.26 21.33
N GLN A 243 6.59 -30.96 21.60
CA GLN A 243 7.26 -30.44 22.80
C GLN A 243 6.34 -30.38 24.04
N GLY A 244 5.05 -30.67 23.90
CA GLY A 244 4.12 -30.71 25.04
C GLY A 244 3.63 -29.30 25.45
N MET A 245 2.81 -28.67 24.64
CA MET A 245 2.27 -27.33 24.89
C MET A 245 1.14 -27.27 25.95
N GLY A 246 0.99 -28.22 26.85
CA GLY A 246 -0.03 -28.26 27.91
C GLY A 246 -1.09 -29.35 27.74
N ASP A 247 -1.84 -29.59 28.80
CA ASP A 247 -2.71 -30.77 28.96
C ASP A 247 -3.94 -30.82 28.02
N ASN A 248 -4.27 -29.71 27.34
CA ASN A 248 -5.43 -29.63 26.46
C ASN A 248 -5.06 -29.39 24.99
N VAL A 249 -3.83 -29.64 24.58
CA VAL A 249 -3.33 -29.43 23.23
C VAL A 249 -3.05 -30.77 22.57
N GLU A 250 -4.04 -31.31 21.87
CA GLU A 250 -3.97 -32.65 21.28
C GLU A 250 -3.70 -32.61 19.77
N THR A 251 -4.03 -31.53 19.11
CA THR A 251 -3.88 -31.39 17.65
C THR A 251 -2.95 -30.24 17.25
N ARG A 252 -2.43 -30.36 16.02
CA ARG A 252 -1.65 -29.26 15.40
C ARG A 252 -2.38 -27.91 15.41
N GLU A 253 -3.71 -27.94 15.19
CA GLU A 253 -4.52 -26.73 15.20
C GLU A 253 -4.70 -26.16 16.62
N ASP A 254 -4.76 -27.01 17.61
CA ASP A 254 -4.80 -26.58 19.02
C ASP A 254 -3.46 -25.98 19.43
N ALA A 255 -2.34 -26.60 19.02
CA ALA A 255 -1.00 -26.04 19.24
C ALA A 255 -0.86 -24.64 18.60
N LYS A 256 -1.39 -24.46 17.38
CA LYS A 256 -1.42 -23.17 16.71
C LYS A 256 -2.25 -22.14 17.49
N LYS A 257 -3.47 -22.49 17.91
CA LYS A 257 -4.35 -21.60 18.69
C LYS A 257 -3.74 -21.23 20.03
N ALA A 258 -3.20 -22.21 20.74
CA ALA A 258 -2.55 -22.01 22.03
C ALA A 258 -1.36 -21.05 21.92
N PHE A 259 -0.52 -21.23 20.90
CA PHE A 259 0.63 -20.36 20.65
C PHE A 259 0.19 -18.93 20.36
N PHE A 260 -0.77 -18.72 19.47
CA PHE A 260 -1.23 -17.36 19.14
C PHE A 260 -2.01 -16.71 20.29
N SER A 261 -2.77 -17.49 21.07
CA SER A 261 -3.40 -16.99 22.29
C SER A 261 -2.35 -16.52 23.30
N TRP A 262 -1.26 -17.27 23.47
CA TRP A 262 -0.15 -16.84 24.33
C TRP A 262 0.55 -15.60 23.80
N LEU A 263 0.83 -15.54 22.48
CA LEU A 263 1.58 -14.43 21.87
C LEU A 263 0.85 -13.11 21.88
N TYR A 264 -0.48 -13.12 21.72
CA TYR A 264 -1.30 -11.91 21.56
C TYR A 264 -2.21 -11.60 22.74
N ASP A 265 -2.20 -12.39 23.79
CA ASP A 265 -3.00 -12.14 24.99
C ASP A 265 -2.20 -11.35 26.02
N GLU A 266 -2.41 -10.02 26.03
CA GLU A 266 -1.74 -9.10 26.95
C GLU A 266 -1.97 -9.44 28.44
N LYS A 267 -2.97 -10.27 28.77
CA LYS A 267 -3.26 -10.71 30.14
C LYS A 267 -2.43 -11.91 30.59
N LYS A 268 -1.66 -12.52 29.68
CA LYS A 268 -0.86 -13.72 29.94
C LYS A 268 0.64 -13.46 29.89
N ILE A 269 1.03 -12.22 29.63
CA ILE A 269 2.38 -11.70 29.77
C ILE A 269 2.42 -10.89 31.08
#